data_f109fb40171550c42ab1316ce4ec90ba
#
_entry.id   f109fb40171550c42ab1316ce4ec90ba
#
_cell.length_a   1.000
_cell.length_b   1.000
_cell.length_c   1.000
_cell.angle_alpha   90.00
_cell.angle_beta   90.00
_cell.angle_gamma   90.00
#
_symmetry.space_group_name_H-M   'P 1'
#
loop_
_entity.id
_entity.type
_entity.pdbx_description
1 polymer ?
#
loop_
_entity_poly.entity_id
_entity_poly.type
_entity_poly.pdbx_seq_one_letter_code
_entity_poly.pdbx_strand_id
1 'polypeptide(L)'
;MQKRVLIISGSPRKIGNSQLLCERFQEGAKASGHHVDLIQIAERQIGFCRACDGCMRNNGICVLHDDMAEILEIFQKADVLVLATPVYFYGVTAQMKCFIDRTYPIWQNLGHKDVYYIVSAGLGTDIIERSLGDLDGFVEHLDHSVVKGRIYAPNIMEAGLVKECPQVL
;
A
#
# COMPACT_ATOMS: atom_id res chain seq x y z
N MET A 1 18.06 -10.81 -10.19
CA MET A 1 17.25 -10.15 -11.24
C MET A 1 16.70 -8.84 -10.70
N GLN A 2 16.70 -7.79 -11.52
CA GLN A 2 16.05 -6.53 -11.17
C GLN A 2 14.54 -6.70 -11.13
N LYS A 3 13.89 -6.23 -10.05
CA LYS A 3 12.44 -6.25 -9.88
C LYS A 3 11.86 -4.84 -9.97
N ARG A 4 10.59 -4.75 -10.30
CA ARG A 4 9.77 -3.54 -10.18
C ARG A 4 9.03 -3.59 -8.86
N VAL A 5 9.27 -2.62 -8.01
CA VAL A 5 8.69 -2.47 -6.67
C VAL A 5 7.73 -1.30 -6.68
N LEU A 6 6.47 -1.56 -6.33
CA LEU A 6 5.48 -0.52 -6.09
C LEU A 6 5.23 -0.40 -4.59
N ILE A 7 5.44 0.79 -4.04
CA ILE A 7 5.14 1.13 -2.65
C ILE A 7 3.92 2.04 -2.64
N ILE A 8 2.85 1.58 -2.00
CA ILE A 8 1.62 2.36 -1.78
C ILE A 8 1.59 2.83 -0.33
N SER A 9 1.72 4.13 -0.13
CA SER A 9 1.61 4.77 1.18
C SER A 9 0.20 5.31 1.39
N GLY A 10 -0.55 4.71 2.30
CA GLY A 10 -1.87 5.16 2.75
C GLY A 10 -1.81 6.24 3.83
N SER A 11 -0.61 6.70 4.24
CA SER A 11 -0.51 7.76 5.23
C SER A 11 -1.02 9.10 4.68
N PRO A 12 -1.95 9.79 5.39
CA PRO A 12 -2.34 11.15 4.99
C PRO A 12 -1.31 12.22 5.36
N ARG A 13 -0.30 11.87 6.18
CA ARG A 13 0.72 12.81 6.65
C ARG A 13 1.96 12.74 5.76
N LYS A 14 2.42 13.89 5.23
CA LYS A 14 3.65 13.98 4.40
C LYS A 14 4.91 13.49 5.14
N ILE A 15 5.00 13.76 6.44
CA ILE A 15 6.12 13.35 7.30
C ILE A 15 5.57 12.41 8.39
N GLY A 16 4.73 11.44 7.96
CA GLY A 16 4.20 10.41 8.87
C GLY A 16 5.17 9.26 9.05
N ASN A 17 5.04 8.52 10.15
CA ASN A 17 5.92 7.37 10.44
C ASN A 17 5.90 6.32 9.32
N SER A 18 4.72 5.95 8.82
CA SER A 18 4.60 5.01 7.69
C SER A 18 5.28 5.54 6.42
N GLN A 19 5.18 6.86 6.14
CA GLN A 19 5.82 7.46 4.97
C GLN A 19 7.35 7.40 5.07
N LEU A 20 7.92 7.72 6.23
CA LEU A 20 9.36 7.62 6.47
C LEU A 20 9.88 6.18 6.32
N LEU A 21 9.12 5.19 6.79
CA LEU A 21 9.44 3.78 6.58
C LEU A 21 9.39 3.38 5.10
N CYS A 22 8.42 3.90 4.34
CA CYS A 22 8.37 3.71 2.88
C CYS A 22 9.61 4.26 2.19
N GLU A 23 10.07 5.45 2.59
CA GLU A 23 11.26 6.08 2.04
C GLU A 23 12.52 5.24 2.33
N ARG A 24 12.66 4.71 3.56
CA ARG A 24 13.76 3.79 3.91
C ARG A 24 13.70 2.49 3.13
N PHE A 25 12.51 1.90 2.98
CA PHE A 25 12.34 0.70 2.14
C PHE A 25 12.72 1.00 0.68
N GLN A 26 12.30 2.15 0.16
CA GLN A 26 12.66 2.59 -1.20
C GLN A 26 14.17 2.72 -1.38
N GLU A 27 14.87 3.35 -0.41
CA GLU A 27 16.33 3.50 -0.43
C GLU A 27 17.03 2.13 -0.50
N GLY A 28 16.65 1.20 0.38
CA GLY A 28 17.22 -0.15 0.42
C GLY A 28 16.96 -0.94 -0.86
N ALA A 29 15.75 -0.86 -1.41
CA ALA A 29 15.40 -1.54 -2.65
C ALA A 29 16.16 -0.95 -3.86
N LYS A 30 16.30 0.39 -3.94
CA LYS A 30 17.11 1.05 -4.98
C LYS A 30 18.59 0.70 -4.86
N ALA A 31 19.15 0.69 -3.66
CA ALA A 31 20.53 0.29 -3.40
C ALA A 31 20.81 -1.16 -3.82
N SER A 32 19.78 -2.02 -3.76
CA SER A 32 19.80 -3.41 -4.22
C SER A 32 19.58 -3.55 -5.74
N GLY A 33 19.48 -2.45 -6.48
CA GLY A 33 19.39 -2.42 -7.94
C GLY A 33 17.97 -2.62 -8.48
N HIS A 34 16.92 -2.43 -7.67
CA HIS A 34 15.53 -2.52 -8.11
C HIS A 34 14.99 -1.18 -8.63
N HIS A 35 13.99 -1.24 -9.52
CA HIS A 35 13.19 -0.07 -9.90
C HIS A 35 12.08 0.12 -8.88
N VAL A 36 11.92 1.33 -8.33
CA VAL A 36 10.97 1.57 -7.24
C VAL A 36 10.12 2.80 -7.50
N ASP A 37 8.82 2.58 -7.54
CA ASP A 37 7.78 3.61 -7.54
C ASP A 37 7.20 3.73 -6.14
N LEU A 38 7.26 4.91 -5.53
CA LEU A 38 6.62 5.24 -4.26
C LEU A 38 5.48 6.20 -4.51
N ILE A 39 4.27 5.78 -4.17
CA ILE A 39 3.04 6.56 -4.36
C ILE A 39 2.39 6.81 -3.00
N GLN A 40 2.31 8.07 -2.60
CA GLN A 40 1.52 8.50 -1.45
C GLN A 40 0.10 8.83 -1.93
N ILE A 41 -0.88 8.03 -1.54
CA ILE A 41 -2.27 8.15 -2.01
C ILE A 41 -2.87 9.51 -1.65
N ALA A 42 -2.51 10.08 -0.51
CA ALA A 42 -3.00 11.39 -0.07
C ALA A 42 -2.57 12.56 -0.98
N GLU A 43 -1.56 12.38 -1.82
CA GLU A 43 -1.10 13.39 -2.79
C GLU A 43 -1.72 13.22 -4.18
N ARG A 44 -2.64 12.26 -4.34
CA ARG A 44 -3.30 11.91 -5.60
C ARG A 44 -4.78 12.25 -5.55
N GLN A 45 -5.32 12.64 -6.70
CA GLN A 45 -6.76 12.84 -6.86
C GLN A 45 -7.42 11.52 -7.22
N ILE A 46 -7.96 10.83 -6.22
CA ILE A 46 -8.61 9.53 -6.37
C ILE A 46 -9.99 9.57 -5.75
N GLY A 47 -11.03 9.43 -6.57
CA GLY A 47 -12.40 9.31 -6.10
C GLY A 47 -12.70 7.91 -5.58
N PHE A 48 -13.69 7.80 -4.70
CA PHE A 48 -14.13 6.50 -4.16
C PHE A 48 -14.82 5.64 -5.22
N CYS A 49 -14.68 4.32 -5.09
CA CYS A 49 -15.45 3.39 -5.92
C CYS A 49 -16.95 3.59 -5.70
N ARG A 50 -17.72 3.65 -6.80
CA ARG A 50 -19.18 3.86 -6.77
C ARG A 50 -19.97 2.56 -6.92
N ALA A 51 -19.29 1.42 -6.98
CA ALA A 51 -19.89 0.10 -7.22
C ALA A 51 -20.82 0.07 -8.45
N CYS A 52 -20.48 0.82 -9.50
CA CYS A 52 -21.32 0.99 -10.70
C CYS A 52 -21.12 -0.09 -11.77
N ASP A 53 -20.15 -1.00 -11.57
CA ASP A 53 -19.74 -2.06 -12.50
C ASP A 53 -19.39 -1.58 -13.92
N GLY A 54 -19.15 -0.27 -14.08
CA GLY A 54 -18.75 0.31 -15.36
C GLY A 54 -17.46 -0.29 -15.90
N CYS A 55 -16.51 -0.58 -15.04
CA CYS A 55 -15.23 -1.19 -15.41
C CYS A 55 -15.41 -2.62 -15.95
N MET A 56 -16.35 -3.41 -15.41
CA MET A 56 -16.63 -4.76 -15.88
C MET A 56 -17.23 -4.76 -17.29
N ARG A 57 -17.96 -3.71 -17.65
CA ARG A 57 -18.54 -3.51 -19.00
C ARG A 57 -17.60 -2.80 -19.96
N ASN A 58 -16.47 -2.28 -19.48
CA ASN A 58 -15.52 -1.48 -20.26
C ASN A 58 -14.10 -2.07 -20.21
N ASN A 59 -13.98 -3.39 -20.34
CA ASN A 59 -12.70 -4.11 -20.42
C ASN A 59 -11.68 -3.74 -19.31
N GLY A 60 -12.15 -3.59 -18.08
CA GLY A 60 -11.29 -3.23 -16.95
C GLY A 60 -10.93 -1.73 -16.84
N ILE A 61 -11.57 -0.86 -17.64
CA ILE A 61 -11.33 0.58 -17.57
C ILE A 61 -12.38 1.23 -16.68
N CYS A 62 -11.95 1.87 -15.60
CA CYS A 62 -12.84 2.58 -14.70
C CYS A 62 -13.45 3.81 -15.38
N VAL A 63 -14.72 4.10 -15.03
CA VAL A 63 -15.43 5.30 -15.53
C VAL A 63 -15.01 6.60 -14.83
N LEU A 64 -14.27 6.49 -13.73
CA LEU A 64 -13.68 7.66 -13.06
C LEU A 64 -12.34 8.00 -13.73
N HIS A 65 -12.25 9.23 -14.23
CA HIS A 65 -11.03 9.75 -14.85
C HIS A 65 -10.23 10.51 -13.80
N ASP A 66 -9.37 9.80 -13.09
CA ASP A 66 -8.53 10.32 -12.01
C ASP A 66 -7.17 9.60 -11.99
N ASP A 67 -6.30 9.97 -11.03
CA ASP A 67 -4.92 9.46 -10.94
C ASP A 67 -4.85 7.93 -10.73
N MET A 68 -5.96 7.28 -10.40
CA MET A 68 -5.96 5.83 -10.21
C MET A 68 -5.65 5.06 -11.50
N ALA A 69 -5.95 5.62 -12.67
CA ALA A 69 -5.65 4.96 -13.95
C ALA A 69 -4.13 4.72 -14.11
N GLU A 70 -3.31 5.74 -13.86
CA GLU A 70 -1.83 5.63 -13.88
C GLU A 70 -1.33 4.62 -12.83
N ILE A 71 -1.89 4.70 -11.61
CA ILE A 71 -1.50 3.81 -10.52
C ILE A 71 -1.77 2.34 -10.87
N LEU A 72 -2.90 2.03 -11.49
CA LEU A 72 -3.25 0.69 -11.90
C LEU A 72 -2.28 0.14 -12.97
N GLU A 73 -1.83 0.98 -13.89
CA GLU A 73 -0.81 0.58 -14.89
C GLU A 73 0.53 0.22 -14.25
N ILE A 74 0.98 1.01 -13.26
CA ILE A 74 2.20 0.73 -12.50
C ILE A 74 2.03 -0.56 -11.69
N PHE A 75 0.87 -0.73 -11.03
CA PHE A 75 0.58 -1.90 -10.22
C PHE A 75 0.58 -3.20 -11.03
N GLN A 76 -0.01 -3.21 -12.22
CA GLN A 76 0.01 -4.39 -13.10
C GLN A 76 1.44 -4.84 -13.45
N LYS A 77 2.36 -3.87 -13.63
CA LYS A 77 3.76 -4.12 -14.03
C LYS A 77 4.68 -4.45 -12.85
N ALA A 78 4.21 -4.27 -11.60
CA ALA A 78 5.02 -4.50 -10.41
C ALA A 78 5.20 -6.00 -10.12
N ASP A 79 6.40 -6.40 -9.73
CA ASP A 79 6.73 -7.74 -9.21
C ASP A 79 6.55 -7.81 -7.69
N VAL A 80 6.74 -6.66 -7.03
CA VAL A 80 6.68 -6.51 -5.57
C VAL A 80 5.70 -5.40 -5.23
N LEU A 81 4.82 -5.67 -4.27
CA LEU A 81 3.87 -4.70 -3.73
C LEU A 81 4.16 -4.46 -2.26
N VAL A 82 4.37 -3.21 -1.88
CA VAL A 82 4.49 -2.79 -0.48
C VAL A 82 3.26 -1.98 -0.11
N LEU A 83 2.50 -2.45 0.87
CA LEU A 83 1.31 -1.77 1.40
C LEU A 83 1.65 -1.16 2.75
N ALA A 84 1.66 0.18 2.82
CA ALA A 84 2.04 0.92 4.01
C ALA A 84 0.87 1.74 4.54
N THR A 85 0.53 1.58 5.82
CA THR A 85 -0.58 2.30 6.46
C THR A 85 -0.32 2.55 7.94
N PRO A 86 -0.67 3.71 8.48
CA PRO A 86 -0.89 3.83 9.91
C PRO A 86 -2.23 3.17 10.29
N VAL A 87 -2.35 2.73 11.54
CA VAL A 87 -3.62 2.21 12.07
C VAL A 87 -4.50 3.37 12.50
N TYR A 88 -5.68 3.48 11.90
CA TYR A 88 -6.71 4.43 12.28
C TYR A 88 -7.98 3.67 12.67
N PHE A 89 -8.46 3.87 13.90
CA PHE A 89 -9.64 3.17 14.43
C PHE A 89 -9.61 1.65 14.19
N TYR A 90 -8.48 1.01 14.53
CA TYR A 90 -8.26 -0.43 14.41
C TYR A 90 -8.29 -1.00 12.98
N GLY A 91 -8.17 -0.18 11.96
CA GLY A 91 -8.15 -0.57 10.56
C GLY A 91 -7.11 0.20 9.74
N VAL A 92 -7.07 -0.06 8.45
CA VAL A 92 -6.28 0.72 7.51
C VAL A 92 -6.87 2.13 7.35
N THR A 93 -6.08 3.06 6.84
CA THR A 93 -6.59 4.41 6.53
C THR A 93 -7.62 4.38 5.41
N ALA A 94 -8.50 5.38 5.37
CA ALA A 94 -9.45 5.57 4.26
C ALA A 94 -8.73 5.67 2.90
N GLN A 95 -7.53 6.27 2.85
CA GLN A 95 -6.69 6.34 1.67
C GLN A 95 -6.28 4.96 1.17
N MET A 96 -5.79 4.09 2.07
CA MET A 96 -5.43 2.72 1.72
C MET A 96 -6.65 1.92 1.27
N LYS A 97 -7.77 2.05 1.98
CA LYS A 97 -9.03 1.37 1.60
C LYS A 97 -9.53 1.85 0.23
N CYS A 98 -9.43 3.16 -0.04
CA CYS A 98 -9.78 3.71 -1.36
C CYS A 98 -8.91 3.09 -2.47
N PHE A 99 -7.58 2.97 -2.27
CA PHE A 99 -6.70 2.28 -3.21
C PHE A 99 -7.17 0.83 -3.45
N ILE A 100 -7.39 0.05 -2.38
CA ILE A 100 -7.85 -1.34 -2.46
C ILE A 100 -9.14 -1.44 -3.27
N ASP A 101 -10.17 -0.66 -2.94
CA ASP A 101 -11.46 -0.71 -3.63
C ASP A 101 -11.35 -0.31 -5.12
N ARG A 102 -10.42 0.58 -5.42
CA ARG A 102 -10.20 1.07 -6.78
C ARG A 102 -9.32 0.15 -7.65
N THR A 103 -8.78 -0.96 -7.10
CA THR A 103 -8.11 -2.01 -7.88
C THR A 103 -9.10 -2.96 -8.57
N TYR A 104 -10.38 -2.92 -8.22
CA TYR A 104 -11.43 -3.79 -8.76
C TYR A 104 -11.45 -3.89 -10.31
N PRO A 105 -11.14 -2.85 -11.10
CA PRO A 105 -11.09 -2.95 -12.56
C PRO A 105 -10.13 -4.01 -13.11
N ILE A 106 -9.05 -4.30 -12.38
CA ILE A 106 -7.95 -5.16 -12.86
C ILE A 106 -7.69 -6.39 -11.97
N TRP A 107 -8.50 -6.62 -10.95
CA TRP A 107 -8.24 -7.63 -9.91
C TRP A 107 -7.97 -9.04 -10.47
N GLN A 108 -8.63 -9.42 -11.58
CA GLN A 108 -8.45 -10.72 -12.22
C GLN A 108 -7.13 -10.84 -13.02
N ASN A 109 -6.43 -9.73 -13.25
CA ASN A 109 -5.26 -9.67 -14.13
C ASN A 109 -4.00 -9.21 -13.39
N LEU A 110 -3.98 -9.23 -12.05
CA LEU A 110 -2.87 -8.70 -11.28
C LEU A 110 -1.64 -9.63 -11.21
N GLY A 111 -1.83 -10.93 -11.41
CA GLY A 111 -0.75 -11.92 -11.37
C GLY A 111 -0.05 -12.02 -10.01
N HIS A 112 0.93 -12.90 -9.92
CA HIS A 112 1.74 -13.11 -8.71
C HIS A 112 2.53 -11.86 -8.30
N LYS A 113 2.50 -11.55 -6.99
CA LYS A 113 3.33 -10.50 -6.37
C LYS A 113 3.94 -10.98 -5.06
N ASP A 114 5.20 -10.60 -4.84
CA ASP A 114 5.78 -10.64 -3.50
C ASP A 114 5.26 -9.44 -2.71
N VAL A 115 4.57 -9.66 -1.59
CA VAL A 115 3.93 -8.58 -0.84
C VAL A 115 4.65 -8.31 0.47
N TYR A 116 4.77 -7.03 0.84
CA TYR A 116 5.29 -6.58 2.12
C TYR A 116 4.32 -5.60 2.77
N TYR A 117 4.21 -5.66 4.09
CA TYR A 117 3.43 -4.70 4.87
C TYR A 117 4.36 -3.79 5.69
N ILE A 118 3.99 -2.50 5.76
CA ILE A 118 4.57 -1.53 6.67
C ILE A 118 3.42 -0.93 7.46
N VAL A 119 3.33 -1.25 8.75
CA VAL A 119 2.20 -0.80 9.57
C VAL A 119 2.69 -0.10 10.83
N SER A 120 2.25 1.14 11.02
CA SER A 120 2.57 1.93 12.21
C SER A 120 1.34 2.18 13.07
N ALA A 121 1.51 2.20 14.39
CA ALA A 121 0.45 2.47 15.33
C ALA A 121 0.93 3.29 16.53
N GLY A 122 0.07 4.13 17.08
CA GLY A 122 0.31 4.80 18.35
C GLY A 122 0.18 3.88 19.58
N LEU A 123 -0.26 2.65 19.39
CA LEU A 123 -0.45 1.62 20.41
C LEU A 123 0.36 0.37 20.07
N GLY A 124 0.19 -0.69 20.89
CA GLY A 124 0.96 -1.93 20.80
C GLY A 124 0.76 -2.75 19.52
N THR A 125 1.57 -3.81 19.39
CA THR A 125 1.56 -4.71 18.22
C THR A 125 0.22 -5.43 18.03
N ASP A 126 -0.50 -5.72 19.10
CA ASP A 126 -1.84 -6.32 19.07
C ASP A 126 -2.84 -5.49 18.26
N ILE A 127 -2.72 -4.16 18.31
CA ILE A 127 -3.55 -3.25 17.53
C ILE A 127 -3.18 -3.31 16.03
N ILE A 128 -1.89 -3.44 15.73
CA ILE A 128 -1.42 -3.63 14.35
C ILE A 128 -2.00 -4.93 13.80
N GLU A 129 -1.85 -6.03 14.51
CA GLU A 129 -2.33 -7.35 14.07
C GLU A 129 -3.84 -7.36 13.81
N ARG A 130 -4.63 -6.70 14.65
CA ARG A 130 -6.08 -6.55 14.44
C ARG A 130 -6.43 -5.75 13.19
N SER A 131 -5.55 -4.85 12.75
CA SER A 131 -5.78 -3.99 11.57
C SER A 131 -5.42 -4.64 10.23
N LEU A 132 -4.81 -5.84 10.24
CA LEU A 132 -4.33 -6.48 9.01
C LEU A 132 -5.43 -7.08 8.15
N GLY A 133 -6.63 -7.30 8.67
CA GLY A 133 -7.70 -8.02 7.97
C GLY A 133 -8.03 -7.47 6.58
N ASP A 134 -8.02 -6.14 6.40
CA ASP A 134 -8.24 -5.52 5.09
C ASP A 134 -7.09 -5.80 4.11
N LEU A 135 -5.83 -5.82 4.60
CA LEU A 135 -4.66 -6.09 3.78
C LEU A 135 -4.57 -7.58 3.42
N ASP A 136 -4.78 -8.46 4.40
CA ASP A 136 -4.74 -9.90 4.19
C ASP A 136 -5.85 -10.32 3.22
N GLY A 137 -7.09 -9.86 3.42
CA GLY A 137 -8.20 -10.12 2.51
C GLY A 137 -7.97 -9.58 1.08
N PHE A 138 -7.30 -8.43 0.95
CA PHE A 138 -6.91 -7.93 -0.37
C PHE A 138 -5.87 -8.84 -1.03
N VAL A 139 -4.81 -9.23 -0.30
CA VAL A 139 -3.73 -10.07 -0.85
C VAL A 139 -4.20 -11.48 -1.20
N GLU A 140 -5.14 -12.06 -0.45
CA GLU A 140 -5.78 -13.35 -0.76
C GLU A 140 -6.48 -13.35 -2.14
N HIS A 141 -6.93 -12.18 -2.60
CA HIS A 141 -7.55 -12.01 -3.93
C HIS A 141 -6.54 -11.67 -5.04
N LEU A 142 -5.24 -11.52 -4.72
CA LEU A 142 -4.19 -11.36 -5.72
C LEU A 142 -3.62 -12.73 -6.08
N ASP A 143 -3.88 -13.19 -7.29
CA ASP A 143 -3.55 -14.54 -7.76
C ASP A 143 -2.11 -14.97 -7.40
N HIS A 144 -1.98 -16.05 -6.62
CA HIS A 144 -0.72 -16.62 -6.15
C HIS A 144 0.22 -15.64 -5.41
N SER A 145 -0.26 -14.48 -4.97
CA SER A 145 0.55 -13.51 -4.22
C SER A 145 0.83 -13.98 -2.80
N VAL A 146 2.02 -13.64 -2.27
CA VAL A 146 2.48 -14.11 -0.96
C VAL A 146 3.04 -12.96 -0.14
N VAL A 147 2.61 -12.84 1.11
CA VAL A 147 3.22 -11.91 2.07
C VAL A 147 4.60 -12.43 2.48
N LYS A 148 5.65 -11.74 2.04
CA LYS A 148 7.06 -12.09 2.28
C LYS A 148 7.62 -11.47 3.55
N GLY A 149 7.04 -10.36 4.01
CA GLY A 149 7.53 -9.71 5.22
C GLY A 149 6.57 -8.64 5.74
N ARG A 150 6.72 -8.34 7.03
CA ARG A 150 5.94 -7.34 7.74
C ARG A 150 6.87 -6.51 8.60
N ILE A 151 6.78 -5.18 8.48
CA ILE A 151 7.47 -4.20 9.29
C ILE A 151 6.42 -3.54 10.17
N TYR A 152 6.55 -3.72 11.49
CA TYR A 152 5.65 -3.13 12.47
C TYR A 152 6.37 -2.06 13.26
N ALA A 153 5.74 -0.89 13.38
CA ALA A 153 6.19 0.22 14.17
C ALA A 153 5.10 0.59 15.21
N PRO A 154 5.02 -0.16 16.32
CA PRO A 154 4.08 0.10 17.41
C PRO A 154 4.57 1.23 18.31
N ASN A 155 3.65 1.80 19.12
CA ASN A 155 3.90 2.80 20.16
C ASN A 155 4.51 4.11 19.63
N ILE A 156 4.27 4.47 18.37
CA ILE A 156 4.77 5.69 17.75
C ILE A 156 3.61 6.61 17.36
N MET A 157 3.12 7.38 18.33
CA MET A 157 1.96 8.26 18.15
C MET A 157 2.30 9.55 17.40
N GLU A 158 3.46 10.12 17.68
CA GLU A 158 3.88 11.39 17.09
C GLU A 158 4.47 11.19 15.68
N ALA A 159 4.22 12.16 14.80
CA ALA A 159 4.76 12.12 13.45
C ALA A 159 6.29 12.28 13.49
N GLY A 160 6.99 11.40 12.78
CA GLY A 160 8.45 11.43 12.70
C GLY A 160 9.17 10.67 13.82
N LEU A 161 8.47 10.19 14.85
CA LEU A 161 9.06 9.49 15.98
C LEU A 161 9.80 8.20 15.56
N VAL A 162 9.43 7.59 14.45
CA VAL A 162 10.11 6.40 13.92
C VAL A 162 11.61 6.63 13.66
N LYS A 163 12.06 7.86 13.46
CA LYS A 163 13.49 8.21 13.31
C LYS A 163 14.31 7.90 14.55
N GLU A 164 13.67 7.83 15.71
CA GLU A 164 14.29 7.50 16.99
C GLU A 164 14.23 5.99 17.30
N CYS A 165 13.68 5.20 16.37
CA CYS A 165 13.49 3.75 16.51
C CYS A 165 14.36 2.97 15.52
N PRO A 166 15.70 2.89 15.70
CA PRO A 166 16.60 2.27 14.72
C PRO A 166 16.30 0.78 14.46
N GLN A 167 15.63 0.11 15.41
CA GLN A 167 15.21 -1.29 15.26
C GLN A 167 14.08 -1.49 14.22
N VAL A 168 13.45 -0.42 13.75
CA VAL A 168 12.35 -0.47 12.76
C VAL A 168 12.78 0.11 11.41
N LEU A 169 13.86 0.89 11.40
CA LEU A 169 14.49 1.50 10.23
C LEU A 169 15.53 0.57 9.60
#